data_6f526fe03f74e723f5b0c5bdebbf21a6
#
_entry.id   6f526fe03f74e723f5b0c5bdebbf21a6
#
_cell.length_a   1.000
_cell.length_b   1.000
_cell.length_c   1.000
_cell.angle_alpha   90.00
_cell.angle_beta   90.00
_cell.angle_gamma   90.00
#
_symmetry.space_group_name_H-M   'P 1'
#
loop_
_entity.id
_entity.type
_entity.pdbx_description
1 polymer ?
#
loop_
_entity_poly.entity_id
_entity_poly.type
_entity_poly.pdbx_seq_one_letter_code
_entity_poly.pdbx_strand_id
1 'polypeptide(L)'
;MQQPEAANSLNAIELAVLDAPVLTRGALSMFLLHLADAGAFDPVWSDQIHVEWTRDLQRLRPEIPAERLRQRRAELERAFPVANVIASRDAQDEVLAHCTTQAERKSAHVLATALSARASVIVSDTSFCLAEVMSKVWHDIAVLSPDDWCMELLDRQQASVLAGCQAHRAAWAGGDRSIDAWIAWLRAPHAGLTRTADQLDSFRDQL
;
A
#
# COMPACT_ATOMS: atom_id res chain seq x y z
N MET A 1 25.09 3.90 35.72
CA MET A 1 23.71 4.39 35.51
C MET A 1 23.41 4.25 34.02
N GLN A 2 22.85 3.13 33.60
CA GLN A 2 22.41 2.89 32.24
C GLN A 2 20.92 3.22 32.16
N GLN A 3 20.57 4.12 31.26
CA GLN A 3 19.19 4.47 30.96
C GLN A 3 18.53 3.36 30.10
N PRO A 4 17.26 3.06 30.31
CA PRO A 4 16.53 2.11 29.47
C PRO A 4 15.98 2.84 28.23
N GLU A 5 16.67 2.78 27.12
CA GLU A 5 16.22 3.32 25.81
C GLU A 5 15.39 2.33 24.97
N ALA A 6 14.98 1.20 25.57
CA ALA A 6 14.34 0.11 24.82
C ALA A 6 12.79 0.06 24.89
N ALA A 7 12.12 1.08 25.46
CA ALA A 7 10.67 0.97 25.73
C ALA A 7 9.77 1.84 24.82
N ASN A 8 10.29 2.54 23.81
CA ASN A 8 9.48 3.50 23.05
C ASN A 8 9.30 3.16 21.54
N SER A 9 9.65 1.95 21.09
CA SER A 9 9.48 1.54 19.69
C SER A 9 8.21 0.70 19.40
N LEU A 10 7.32 0.53 20.37
CA LEU A 10 6.19 -0.41 20.28
C LEU A 10 4.90 0.18 19.67
N ASN A 11 4.85 1.46 19.23
CA ASN A 11 3.61 2.06 18.68
C ASN A 11 3.81 3.14 17.62
N ALA A 12 4.93 3.20 16.93
CA ALA A 12 5.02 4.07 15.76
C ALA A 12 4.24 3.42 14.60
N ILE A 13 3.18 4.08 14.13
CA ILE A 13 2.46 3.67 12.93
C ILE A 13 3.43 3.69 11.75
N GLU A 14 3.52 2.59 11.03
CA GLU A 14 4.49 2.42 9.95
C GLU A 14 4.01 3.14 8.68
N LEU A 15 4.90 3.90 8.04
CA LEU A 15 4.64 4.57 6.77
C LEU A 15 4.91 3.59 5.62
N ALA A 16 3.92 3.40 4.75
CA ALA A 16 4.04 2.52 3.58
C ALA A 16 3.66 3.23 2.28
N VAL A 17 4.59 3.25 1.31
CA VAL A 17 4.29 3.77 -0.03
C VAL A 17 3.41 2.77 -0.77
N LEU A 18 2.24 3.21 -1.23
CA LEU A 18 1.38 2.43 -2.12
C LEU A 18 1.70 2.78 -3.57
N ASP A 19 2.32 1.84 -4.29
CA ASP A 19 2.71 2.03 -5.68
C ASP A 19 1.50 2.05 -6.64
N ALA A 20 1.68 2.63 -7.82
CA ALA A 20 0.63 2.80 -8.83
C ALA A 20 -0.10 1.49 -9.21
N PRO A 21 0.55 0.33 -9.41
CA PRO A 21 -0.14 -0.95 -9.65
C PRO A 21 -1.11 -1.34 -8.54
N VAL A 22 -0.78 -1.05 -7.28
CA VAL A 22 -1.65 -1.32 -6.13
C VAL A 22 -2.88 -0.42 -6.17
N LEU A 23 -2.69 0.89 -6.40
CA LEU A 23 -3.79 1.86 -6.49
C LEU A 23 -4.68 1.65 -7.73
N THR A 24 -4.14 1.12 -8.82
CA THR A 24 -4.88 0.77 -10.03
C THR A 24 -5.90 -0.35 -9.78
N ARG A 25 -5.58 -1.29 -8.88
CA ARG A 25 -6.46 -2.40 -8.48
C ARG A 25 -7.47 -1.91 -7.45
N GLY A 26 -8.61 -1.39 -7.92
CA GLY A 26 -9.62 -0.75 -7.09
C GLY A 26 -10.07 -1.56 -5.87
N ALA A 27 -10.28 -2.88 -6.06
CA ALA A 27 -10.65 -3.81 -5.00
C ALA A 27 -9.58 -3.89 -3.90
N LEU A 28 -8.33 -4.14 -4.30
CA LEU A 28 -7.18 -4.22 -3.39
C LEU A 28 -6.93 -2.90 -2.67
N SER A 29 -6.88 -1.78 -3.42
CA SER A 29 -6.62 -0.49 -2.81
C SER A 29 -7.69 -0.10 -1.77
N MET A 30 -8.95 -0.40 -2.03
CA MET A 30 -10.03 -0.14 -1.06
C MET A 30 -9.83 -0.97 0.22
N PHE A 31 -9.46 -2.24 0.09
CA PHE A 31 -9.15 -3.08 1.26
C PHE A 31 -8.01 -2.49 2.09
N LEU A 32 -6.85 -2.20 1.46
CA LEU A 32 -5.70 -1.62 2.15
C LEU A 32 -6.01 -0.28 2.81
N LEU A 33 -6.81 0.57 2.16
CA LEU A 33 -7.21 1.86 2.72
C LEU A 33 -8.14 1.73 3.94
N HIS A 34 -8.97 0.68 4.02
CA HIS A 34 -9.71 0.38 5.25
C HIS A 34 -8.80 -0.06 6.39
N LEU A 35 -7.71 -0.80 6.09
CA LEU A 35 -6.71 -1.14 7.10
C LEU A 35 -5.97 0.12 7.60
N ALA A 36 -5.62 1.03 6.69
CA ALA A 36 -5.00 2.31 7.02
C ALA A 36 -5.91 3.21 7.86
N ASP A 37 -7.19 3.34 7.47
CA ASP A 37 -8.19 4.11 8.21
C ASP A 37 -8.42 3.56 9.64
N ALA A 38 -8.25 2.26 9.82
CA ALA A 38 -8.27 1.61 11.14
C ALA A 38 -6.95 1.73 11.92
N GLY A 39 -5.95 2.44 11.38
CA GLY A 39 -4.67 2.70 12.05
C GLY A 39 -3.67 1.55 11.99
N ALA A 40 -3.79 0.63 11.02
CA ALA A 40 -2.80 -0.43 10.84
C ALA A 40 -1.49 0.09 10.25
N PHE A 41 -1.53 1.12 9.41
CA PHE A 41 -0.38 1.82 8.84
C PHE A 41 -0.80 3.18 8.28
N ASP A 42 0.17 4.07 8.02
CA ASP A 42 -0.06 5.33 7.33
C ASP A 42 0.32 5.20 5.84
N PRO A 43 -0.63 5.38 4.91
CA PRO A 43 -0.35 5.27 3.47
C PRO A 43 0.42 6.51 2.98
N VAL A 44 1.31 6.29 2.03
CA VAL A 44 2.09 7.35 1.35
C VAL A 44 2.00 7.17 -0.16
N TRP A 45 1.91 8.26 -0.88
CA TRP A 45 2.02 8.36 -2.33
C TRP A 45 2.58 9.71 -2.76
N SER A 46 2.78 9.90 -4.06
CA SER A 46 3.16 11.18 -4.65
C SER A 46 2.24 11.52 -5.83
N ASP A 47 2.29 12.76 -6.28
CA ASP A 47 1.56 13.18 -7.48
C ASP A 47 1.92 12.34 -8.70
N GLN A 48 3.18 11.90 -8.82
CA GLN A 48 3.61 11.04 -9.91
C GLN A 48 2.95 9.65 -9.84
N ILE A 49 2.85 9.06 -8.66
CA ILE A 49 2.11 7.81 -8.45
C ILE A 49 0.63 8.00 -8.82
N HIS A 50 0.03 9.15 -8.47
CA HIS A 50 -1.34 9.48 -8.87
C HIS A 50 -1.51 9.60 -10.39
N VAL A 51 -0.57 10.24 -11.08
CA VAL A 51 -0.57 10.32 -12.55
C VAL A 51 -0.46 8.94 -13.19
N GLU A 52 0.37 8.07 -12.64
CA GLU A 52 0.58 6.71 -13.19
C GLU A 52 -0.67 5.83 -13.04
N TRP A 53 -1.21 5.70 -11.83
CA TRP A 53 -2.38 4.83 -11.64
C TRP A 53 -3.62 5.33 -12.39
N THR A 54 -3.81 6.65 -12.50
CA THR A 54 -4.93 7.22 -13.27
C THR A 54 -4.78 6.97 -14.76
N ARG A 55 -3.58 7.16 -15.31
CA ARG A 55 -3.27 6.86 -16.71
C ARG A 55 -3.43 5.37 -17.02
N ASP A 56 -2.92 4.49 -16.15
CA ASP A 56 -2.98 3.05 -16.37
C ASP A 56 -4.41 2.53 -16.24
N LEU A 57 -5.19 3.03 -15.29
CA LEU A 57 -6.60 2.68 -15.17
C LEU A 57 -7.41 3.18 -16.37
N GLN A 58 -7.14 4.40 -16.88
CA GLN A 58 -7.79 4.92 -18.09
C GLN A 58 -7.48 4.05 -19.32
N ARG A 59 -6.25 3.52 -19.41
CA ARG A 59 -5.84 2.62 -20.50
C ARG A 59 -6.50 1.24 -20.39
N LEU A 60 -6.61 0.68 -19.17
CA LEU A 60 -7.19 -0.64 -18.92
C LEU A 60 -8.72 -0.62 -18.97
N ARG A 61 -9.33 0.48 -18.61
CA ARG A 61 -10.78 0.67 -18.47
C ARG A 61 -11.21 1.98 -19.10
N PRO A 62 -11.12 2.09 -20.45
CA PRO A 62 -11.42 3.34 -21.19
C PRO A 62 -12.88 3.79 -21.03
N GLU A 63 -13.76 2.90 -20.61
CA GLU A 63 -15.16 3.23 -20.29
C GLU A 63 -15.33 4.04 -19.00
N ILE A 64 -14.31 4.12 -18.12
CA ILE A 64 -14.37 4.94 -16.93
C ILE A 64 -14.10 6.40 -17.32
N PRO A 65 -15.04 7.33 -17.08
CA PRO A 65 -14.82 8.73 -17.40
C PRO A 65 -13.63 9.30 -16.59
N ALA A 66 -12.80 10.13 -17.22
CA ALA A 66 -11.67 10.78 -16.55
C ALA A 66 -12.09 11.59 -15.31
N GLU A 67 -13.32 12.12 -15.30
CA GLU A 67 -13.90 12.80 -14.14
C GLU A 67 -14.01 11.89 -12.91
N ARG A 68 -14.40 10.63 -13.11
CA ARG A 68 -14.47 9.64 -12.01
C ARG A 68 -13.08 9.35 -11.43
N LEU A 69 -12.04 9.35 -12.25
CA LEU A 69 -10.66 9.17 -11.77
C LEU A 69 -10.17 10.39 -10.98
N ARG A 70 -10.49 11.61 -11.44
CA ARG A 70 -10.22 12.83 -10.68
C ARG A 70 -10.96 12.86 -9.35
N GLN A 71 -12.24 12.48 -9.35
CA GLN A 71 -13.04 12.39 -8.13
C GLN A 71 -12.43 11.38 -7.14
N ARG A 72 -12.07 10.17 -7.61
CA ARG A 72 -11.42 9.15 -6.77
C ARG A 72 -10.10 9.66 -6.17
N ARG A 73 -9.25 10.34 -6.96
CA ARG A 73 -8.04 10.96 -6.44
C ARG A 73 -8.36 11.97 -5.33
N ALA A 74 -9.31 12.87 -5.55
CA ALA A 74 -9.71 13.86 -4.55
C ALA A 74 -10.31 13.22 -3.27
N GLU A 75 -10.99 12.08 -3.40
CA GLU A 75 -11.48 11.30 -2.25
C GLU A 75 -10.32 10.71 -1.45
N LEU A 76 -9.30 10.16 -2.10
CA LEU A 76 -8.08 9.66 -1.45
C LEU A 76 -7.34 10.77 -0.70
N GLU A 77 -7.12 11.92 -1.35
CA GLU A 77 -6.44 13.09 -0.75
C GLU A 77 -7.23 13.66 0.44
N ARG A 78 -8.56 13.57 0.40
CA ARG A 78 -9.42 14.01 1.52
C ARG A 78 -9.39 13.03 2.68
N ALA A 79 -9.40 11.72 2.39
CA ALA A 79 -9.36 10.68 3.42
C ALA A 79 -7.99 10.63 4.12
N PHE A 80 -6.92 10.86 3.38
CA PHE A 80 -5.54 10.78 3.87
C PHE A 80 -4.78 12.08 3.53
N PRO A 81 -5.05 13.20 4.19
CA PRO A 81 -4.56 14.52 3.79
C PRO A 81 -3.04 14.69 3.91
N VAL A 82 -2.37 13.83 4.70
CA VAL A 82 -0.91 13.86 4.89
C VAL A 82 -0.18 12.82 4.04
N ALA A 83 -0.90 11.98 3.30
CA ALA A 83 -0.32 10.88 2.54
C ALA A 83 0.42 11.33 1.27
N ASN A 84 0.05 12.50 0.70
CA ASN A 84 0.69 12.98 -0.52
C ASN A 84 2.02 13.68 -0.20
N VAL A 85 3.13 13.08 -0.62
CA VAL A 85 4.49 13.53 -0.34
C VAL A 85 5.15 14.03 -1.62
N ILE A 86 5.79 15.19 -1.53
CA ILE A 86 6.64 15.70 -2.60
C ILE A 86 8.02 15.08 -2.43
N ALA A 87 8.40 14.19 -3.36
CA ALA A 87 9.75 13.64 -3.37
C ALA A 87 10.78 14.75 -3.56
N SER A 88 11.75 14.86 -2.65
CA SER A 88 12.80 15.86 -2.73
C SER A 88 13.67 15.66 -3.97
N ARG A 89 14.23 16.74 -4.50
CA ARG A 89 15.14 16.65 -5.65
C ARG A 89 16.37 15.80 -5.33
N ASP A 90 16.91 15.98 -4.13
CA ASP A 90 18.09 15.23 -3.68
C ASP A 90 17.82 13.72 -3.64
N ALA A 91 16.65 13.29 -3.11
CA ALA A 91 16.26 11.89 -3.12
C ALA A 91 16.06 11.35 -4.55
N GLN A 92 15.50 12.16 -5.46
CA GLN A 92 15.35 11.76 -6.86
C GLN A 92 16.71 11.59 -7.55
N ASP A 93 17.63 12.55 -7.40
CA ASP A 93 18.95 12.52 -7.98
C ASP A 93 19.78 11.37 -7.42
N GLU A 94 19.70 11.13 -6.11
CA GLU A 94 20.36 10.02 -5.43
C GLU A 94 19.89 8.66 -5.98
N VAL A 95 18.58 8.43 -6.07
CA VAL A 95 18.04 7.18 -6.61
C VAL A 95 18.43 6.99 -8.08
N LEU A 96 18.31 8.04 -8.90
CA LEU A 96 18.66 7.98 -10.32
C LEU A 96 20.14 7.68 -10.56
N ALA A 97 21.04 8.13 -9.68
CA ALA A 97 22.47 7.83 -9.77
C ALA A 97 22.78 6.33 -9.64
N HIS A 98 21.92 5.57 -8.94
CA HIS A 98 22.07 4.13 -8.75
C HIS A 98 21.31 3.29 -9.79
N CYS A 99 20.44 3.91 -10.62
CA CYS A 99 19.69 3.21 -11.65
C CYS A 99 20.55 2.89 -12.87
N THR A 100 20.61 1.63 -13.23
CA THR A 100 21.39 1.13 -14.39
C THR A 100 20.51 0.86 -15.60
N THR A 101 19.25 0.49 -15.38
CA THR A 101 18.28 0.13 -16.44
C THR A 101 17.18 1.18 -16.63
N GLN A 102 16.52 1.14 -17.77
CA GLN A 102 15.35 1.98 -18.03
C GLN A 102 14.17 1.65 -17.10
N ALA A 103 14.01 0.37 -16.74
CA ALA A 103 12.96 -0.06 -15.81
C ALA A 103 13.16 0.52 -14.41
N GLU A 104 14.39 0.45 -13.88
CA GLU A 104 14.76 1.09 -12.60
C GLU A 104 14.51 2.58 -12.61
N ARG A 105 14.96 3.30 -13.66
CA ARG A 105 14.73 4.75 -13.80
C ARG A 105 13.27 5.13 -13.83
N LYS A 106 12.43 4.29 -14.44
CA LYS A 106 10.97 4.51 -14.48
C LYS A 106 10.34 4.40 -13.10
N SER A 107 10.83 3.49 -12.25
CA SER A 107 10.34 3.26 -10.89
C SER A 107 11.05 4.10 -9.81
N ALA A 108 12.08 4.88 -10.21
CA ALA A 108 12.91 5.65 -9.27
C ALA A 108 12.10 6.63 -8.40
N HIS A 109 11.03 7.20 -8.94
CA HIS A 109 10.19 8.14 -8.21
C HIS A 109 9.46 7.48 -7.02
N VAL A 110 9.14 6.19 -7.08
CA VAL A 110 8.49 5.45 -5.98
C VAL A 110 9.45 5.36 -4.79
N LEU A 111 10.72 4.98 -5.06
CA LEU A 111 11.76 4.93 -4.04
C LEU A 111 12.11 6.33 -3.51
N ALA A 112 12.20 7.35 -4.37
CA ALA A 112 12.42 8.73 -3.95
C ALA A 112 11.28 9.25 -3.06
N THR A 113 10.04 8.82 -3.30
CA THR A 113 8.89 9.10 -2.43
C THR A 113 9.08 8.44 -1.07
N ALA A 114 9.49 7.16 -1.02
CA ALA A 114 9.74 6.44 0.23
C ALA A 114 10.85 7.12 1.06
N LEU A 115 11.97 7.48 0.44
CA LEU A 115 13.06 8.19 1.11
C LEU A 115 12.61 9.54 1.67
N SER A 116 11.88 10.31 0.87
CA SER A 116 11.41 11.64 1.29
C SER A 116 10.37 11.57 2.41
N ALA A 117 9.55 10.53 2.43
CA ALA A 117 8.59 10.26 3.49
C ALA A 117 9.20 9.60 4.72
N ARG A 118 10.42 9.05 4.62
CA ARG A 118 11.02 8.13 5.59
C ARG A 118 10.15 6.88 5.80
N ALA A 119 9.52 6.40 4.72
CA ALA A 119 8.75 5.17 4.75
C ALA A 119 9.68 3.97 4.82
N SER A 120 9.33 2.96 5.61
CA SER A 120 10.08 1.71 5.75
C SER A 120 9.63 0.64 4.75
N VAL A 121 8.47 0.83 4.11
CA VAL A 121 7.88 -0.15 3.20
C VAL A 121 7.41 0.50 1.90
N ILE A 122 7.63 -0.20 0.80
CA ILE A 122 6.99 0.03 -0.50
C ILE A 122 6.13 -1.18 -0.81
N VAL A 123 4.83 -0.99 -0.92
CA VAL A 123 3.87 -2.04 -1.33
C VAL A 123 3.70 -1.96 -2.84
N SER A 124 4.16 -2.98 -3.56
CA SER A 124 4.15 -3.00 -5.03
C SER A 124 3.99 -4.41 -5.59
N ASP A 125 3.24 -4.54 -6.68
CA ASP A 125 3.19 -5.78 -7.48
C ASP A 125 4.42 -5.92 -8.41
N THR A 126 5.18 -4.82 -8.63
CA THR A 126 6.38 -4.76 -9.48
C THR A 126 7.67 -4.79 -8.67
N SER A 127 7.68 -5.48 -7.55
CA SER A 127 8.75 -5.51 -6.56
C SER A 127 10.16 -5.79 -7.14
N PHE A 128 10.23 -6.56 -8.23
CA PHE A 128 11.50 -7.01 -8.79
C PHE A 128 12.44 -5.86 -9.20
N CYS A 129 11.95 -4.86 -9.96
CA CYS A 129 12.79 -3.75 -10.45
C CYS A 129 13.31 -2.87 -9.30
N LEU A 130 12.47 -2.65 -8.29
CA LEU A 130 12.83 -1.83 -7.13
C LEU A 130 13.76 -2.57 -6.16
N ALA A 131 13.51 -3.87 -5.92
CA ALA A 131 14.27 -4.67 -4.97
C ALA A 131 15.77 -4.76 -5.34
N GLU A 132 16.12 -4.84 -6.63
CA GLU A 132 17.51 -4.91 -7.06
C GLU A 132 18.29 -3.61 -6.81
N VAL A 133 17.67 -2.46 -7.04
CA VAL A 133 18.29 -1.16 -6.73
C VAL A 133 18.44 -0.99 -5.22
N MET A 134 17.43 -1.33 -4.45
CA MET A 134 17.37 -1.14 -3.00
C MET A 134 18.34 -2.03 -2.25
N SER A 135 18.48 -3.29 -2.66
CA SER A 135 19.43 -4.22 -2.02
C SER A 135 20.89 -3.75 -2.09
N LYS A 136 21.20 -2.82 -2.99
CA LYS A 136 22.56 -2.25 -3.15
C LYS A 136 22.84 -1.08 -2.21
N VAL A 137 21.84 -0.31 -1.83
CA VAL A 137 22.04 1.01 -1.19
C VAL A 137 21.10 1.27 0.01
N TRP A 138 19.85 0.82 -0.03
CA TRP A 138 18.83 1.16 0.97
C TRP A 138 18.24 -0.09 1.64
N HIS A 139 18.99 -0.63 2.60
CA HIS A 139 18.62 -1.87 3.28
C HIS A 139 17.44 -1.71 4.26
N ASP A 140 17.13 -0.48 4.66
CA ASP A 140 16.10 -0.18 5.65
C ASP A 140 14.70 -0.02 5.07
N ILE A 141 14.54 -0.11 3.73
CA ILE A 141 13.25 -0.04 3.05
C ILE A 141 12.92 -1.40 2.46
N ALA A 142 11.87 -2.04 2.95
CA ALA A 142 11.39 -3.30 2.40
C ALA A 142 10.49 -3.07 1.17
N VAL A 143 10.58 -3.94 0.17
CA VAL A 143 9.60 -4.00 -0.93
C VAL A 143 8.78 -5.27 -0.75
N LEU A 144 7.49 -5.11 -0.54
CA LEU A 144 6.58 -6.20 -0.24
C LEU A 144 5.44 -6.26 -1.25
N SER A 145 4.99 -7.48 -1.56
CA SER A 145 3.72 -7.65 -2.22
C SER A 145 2.57 -7.23 -1.28
N PRO A 146 1.39 -6.87 -1.82
CA PRO A 146 0.24 -6.56 -0.97
C PRO A 146 -0.14 -7.67 0.00
N ASP A 147 -0.01 -8.94 -0.41
CA ASP A 147 -0.33 -10.09 0.44
C ASP A 147 0.71 -10.28 1.55
N ASP A 148 2.01 -10.13 1.24
CA ASP A 148 3.07 -10.17 2.26
C ASP A 148 2.95 -9.01 3.24
N TRP A 149 2.64 -7.80 2.74
CA TRP A 149 2.41 -6.63 3.60
C TRP A 149 1.24 -6.85 4.58
N CYS A 150 0.11 -7.35 4.10
CA CYS A 150 -1.03 -7.66 4.98
C CYS A 150 -0.69 -8.72 6.03
N MET A 151 0.13 -9.72 5.69
CA MET A 151 0.61 -10.71 6.66
C MET A 151 1.49 -10.07 7.74
N GLU A 152 2.41 -9.18 7.36
CA GLU A 152 3.23 -8.46 8.34
C GLU A 152 2.40 -7.53 9.24
N LEU A 153 1.38 -6.87 8.68
CA LEU A 153 0.45 -6.06 9.47
C LEU A 153 -0.36 -6.92 10.44
N LEU A 154 -0.83 -8.11 10.03
CA LEU A 154 -1.52 -9.04 10.92
C LEU A 154 -0.65 -9.47 12.11
N ASP A 155 0.64 -9.68 11.89
CA ASP A 155 1.56 -10.06 12.93
C ASP A 155 1.85 -8.92 13.93
N ARG A 156 1.92 -7.67 13.43
CA ARG A 156 2.35 -6.52 14.25
C ARG A 156 1.18 -5.68 14.77
N GLN A 157 0.08 -5.58 14.01
CA GLN A 157 -1.04 -4.66 14.22
C GLN A 157 -2.40 -5.38 14.13
N GLN A 158 -2.47 -6.63 14.64
CA GLN A 158 -3.64 -7.51 14.50
C GLN A 158 -4.97 -6.81 14.80
N ALA A 159 -5.05 -6.06 15.89
CA ALA A 159 -6.29 -5.41 16.31
C ALA A 159 -6.77 -4.38 15.29
N SER A 160 -5.87 -3.53 14.77
CA SER A 160 -6.16 -2.54 13.74
C SER A 160 -6.54 -3.21 12.42
N VAL A 161 -5.84 -4.28 12.04
CA VAL A 161 -6.15 -5.05 10.82
C VAL A 161 -7.54 -5.65 10.91
N LEU A 162 -7.90 -6.31 12.02
CA LEU A 162 -9.24 -6.89 12.20
C LEU A 162 -10.33 -5.81 12.18
N ALA A 163 -10.09 -4.65 12.81
CA ALA A 163 -11.02 -3.53 12.75
C ALA A 163 -11.21 -3.01 11.31
N GLY A 164 -10.12 -2.87 10.54
CA GLY A 164 -10.17 -2.50 9.12
C GLY A 164 -10.90 -3.53 8.25
N CYS A 165 -10.69 -4.82 8.52
CA CYS A 165 -11.40 -5.93 7.88
C CYS A 165 -12.92 -5.87 8.16
N GLN A 166 -13.32 -5.63 9.40
CA GLN A 166 -14.72 -5.44 9.78
C GLN A 166 -15.34 -4.25 9.04
N ALA A 167 -14.64 -3.09 9.00
CA ALA A 167 -15.08 -1.90 8.31
C ALA A 167 -15.23 -2.15 6.79
N HIS A 168 -14.23 -2.76 6.16
CA HIS A 168 -14.29 -3.13 4.74
C HIS A 168 -15.45 -4.09 4.46
N ARG A 169 -15.64 -5.13 5.28
CA ARG A 169 -16.74 -6.09 5.11
C ARG A 169 -18.11 -5.43 5.26
N ALA A 170 -18.26 -4.50 6.21
CA ALA A 170 -19.49 -3.75 6.40
C ALA A 170 -19.82 -2.85 5.19
N ALA A 171 -18.79 -2.25 4.57
CA ALA A 171 -18.92 -1.41 3.37
C ALA A 171 -18.99 -2.22 2.07
N TRP A 172 -18.66 -3.51 2.11
CA TRP A 172 -18.58 -4.36 0.92
C TRP A 172 -19.95 -4.55 0.27
N ALA A 173 -20.04 -4.18 -1.01
CA ALA A 173 -21.28 -4.21 -1.79
C ALA A 173 -21.52 -5.53 -2.52
N GLY A 174 -20.84 -6.62 -2.15
CA GLY A 174 -21.05 -7.96 -2.72
C GLY A 174 -22.50 -8.44 -2.51
N GLY A 175 -23.04 -9.18 -3.47
CA GLY A 175 -24.42 -9.70 -3.41
C GLY A 175 -24.64 -10.66 -2.25
N ASP A 176 -23.68 -11.55 -1.97
CA ASP A 176 -23.65 -12.41 -0.78
C ASP A 176 -22.74 -11.78 0.27
N ARG A 177 -23.32 -11.37 1.38
CA ARG A 177 -22.61 -10.73 2.51
C ARG A 177 -22.04 -11.73 3.54
N SER A 178 -22.08 -13.02 3.24
CA SER A 178 -21.47 -14.04 4.11
C SER A 178 -19.96 -13.81 4.25
N ILE A 179 -19.42 -14.28 5.35
CA ILE A 179 -17.97 -14.22 5.57
C ILE A 179 -17.24 -15.10 4.55
N ASP A 180 -17.83 -16.23 4.15
CA ASP A 180 -17.25 -17.13 3.15
C ASP A 180 -17.12 -16.46 1.78
N ALA A 181 -18.16 -15.71 1.34
CA ALA A 181 -18.11 -14.94 0.11
C ALA A 181 -17.07 -13.82 0.17
N TRP A 182 -16.93 -13.14 1.31
CA TRP A 182 -15.94 -12.10 1.51
C TRP A 182 -14.50 -12.67 1.52
N ILE A 183 -14.25 -13.78 2.21
CA ILE A 183 -12.96 -14.47 2.19
C ILE A 183 -12.61 -14.95 0.77
N ALA A 184 -13.58 -15.54 0.05
CA ALA A 184 -13.38 -15.94 -1.35
C ALA A 184 -13.05 -14.74 -2.25
N TRP A 185 -13.66 -13.57 -1.99
CA TRP A 185 -13.36 -12.33 -2.70
C TRP A 185 -11.92 -11.86 -2.46
N LEU A 186 -11.39 -11.95 -1.24
CA LEU A 186 -9.99 -11.62 -0.94
C LEU A 186 -9.01 -12.54 -1.69
N ARG A 187 -9.34 -13.85 -1.81
CA ARG A 187 -8.52 -14.82 -2.55
C ARG A 187 -8.55 -14.59 -4.08
N ALA A 188 -9.59 -13.94 -4.58
CA ALA A 188 -9.77 -13.78 -6.02
C ALA A 188 -8.68 -12.89 -6.65
N PRO A 189 -8.34 -13.08 -7.94
CA PRO A 189 -7.23 -12.38 -8.61
C PRO A 189 -7.31 -10.84 -8.54
N HIS A 190 -8.51 -10.28 -8.42
CA HIS A 190 -8.70 -8.83 -8.32
C HIS A 190 -8.22 -8.24 -6.97
N ALA A 191 -8.27 -9.00 -5.88
CA ALA A 191 -7.67 -8.66 -4.60
C ALA A 191 -6.28 -9.30 -4.46
N GLY A 192 -6.15 -10.61 -4.74
CA GLY A 192 -4.89 -11.34 -4.77
C GLY A 192 -4.26 -11.52 -3.39
N LEU A 193 -5.09 -11.59 -2.33
CA LEU A 193 -4.67 -11.68 -0.94
C LEU A 193 -4.90 -13.09 -0.39
N THR A 194 -4.27 -14.09 -1.03
CA THR A 194 -4.54 -15.51 -0.73
C THR A 194 -4.09 -15.89 0.68
N ARG A 195 -2.85 -15.57 1.07
CA ARG A 195 -2.30 -15.90 2.39
C ARG A 195 -3.02 -15.12 3.50
N THR A 196 -3.26 -13.85 3.23
CA THR A 196 -4.04 -12.97 4.13
C THR A 196 -5.44 -13.53 4.35
N ALA A 197 -6.14 -13.95 3.30
CA ALA A 197 -7.47 -14.52 3.39
C ALA A 197 -7.48 -15.84 4.19
N ASP A 198 -6.48 -16.70 3.98
CA ASP A 198 -6.32 -17.95 4.73
C ASP A 198 -6.08 -17.68 6.23
N GLN A 199 -5.27 -16.67 6.54
CA GLN A 199 -5.02 -16.26 7.93
C GLN A 199 -6.27 -15.63 8.55
N LEU A 200 -6.96 -14.74 7.84
CA LEU A 200 -8.21 -14.10 8.31
C LEU A 200 -9.33 -15.12 8.55
N ASP A 201 -9.36 -16.21 7.80
CA ASP A 201 -10.32 -17.28 8.02
C ASP A 201 -10.18 -17.93 9.41
N SER A 202 -8.98 -17.91 10.00
CA SER A 202 -8.77 -18.35 11.39
C SER A 202 -9.34 -17.38 12.44
N PHE A 203 -9.64 -16.14 12.06
CA PHE A 203 -10.24 -15.10 12.89
C PHE A 203 -11.72 -14.84 12.59
N ARG A 204 -12.40 -15.75 11.88
CA ARG A 204 -13.76 -15.54 11.36
C ARG A 204 -14.80 -15.13 12.42
N ASP A 205 -14.63 -15.57 13.65
CA ASP A 205 -15.51 -15.22 14.77
C ASP A 205 -15.32 -13.75 15.25
N GLN A 206 -14.25 -13.11 14.79
CA GLN A 206 -13.91 -11.72 15.09
C GLN A 206 -14.18 -10.79 13.87
N LEU A 207 -14.63 -11.33 12.77
CA LEU A 207 -14.91 -10.62 11.52
C LEU A 207 -16.42 -10.57 11.28
#